data_cbb559273258999957fac8b9f5208762
#
_entry.id   cbb559273258999957fac8b9f5208762
#
_cell.length_a   1.000
_cell.length_b   1.000
_cell.length_c   1.000
_cell.angle_alpha   90.00
_cell.angle_beta   90.00
_cell.angle_gamma   90.00
#
_symmetry.space_group_name_H-M   'P 1'
#
loop_
_entity.id
_entity.type
_entity.pdbx_description
1 polymer ?
#
loop_
_entity_poly.entity_id
_entity_poly.type
_entity_poly.pdbx_seq_one_letter_code
_entity_poly.pdbx_strand_id
1 'polypeptide(L)'
;MTGDTYDYVVVGAGSAGAVIAARLSEDPGVTVLLLEAGGETEGVDEISVPAAFSTLFKTRWDWNYSTTEQKQLHGRRAYWPRMKALGGCSSMNAMIYIRGNRADYDSWRDQYGAAGWGFDDVLPYFVKSETNTRLGAPLHGRSGPLQVEDRVYSHELSHKFVDSAVSAGLKPTDDFNGESQEGAGLYQVTCKKGRRWSTNEAYLKPARSRTNLTVTTGALAAKVELEGERATGVTFRQSGREHTVHASREVVLCGGAINSPQLLMLSGIGPKSHLGEIGIDTRVDLSGVGANLQDHPVVPMLWNTQGVTDLAQLNNVKNFARWKARGTGPLASNVGEAGAFFSSREGLAAPDLQIHVAPSGFYDNGMHEPNRRMVTAAPTLVNVQSRGHIRLRSADPGWHPEIEAAYFEDQVDLDAMLAGMRRTWEIVTQGALGAHVTTPWELPEAPSDEDLVEHARTWGPVSYTHLTLPTNREV
;
A
#
# COMPACT_ATOMS: atom_id res chain seq x y z
N MET A 1 31.15 -21.29 -14.03
CA MET A 1 30.10 -20.99 -15.03
C MET A 1 29.97 -19.49 -15.05
N THR A 2 30.26 -18.86 -16.18
CA THR A 2 29.99 -17.43 -16.39
C THR A 2 28.48 -17.26 -16.30
N GLY A 3 28.01 -16.55 -15.28
CA GLY A 3 26.57 -16.25 -15.10
C GLY A 3 26.05 -15.46 -16.31
N ASP A 4 24.76 -15.60 -16.60
CA ASP A 4 24.12 -14.84 -17.66
C ASP A 4 24.28 -13.33 -17.43
N THR A 5 24.52 -12.56 -18.48
CA THR A 5 24.67 -11.11 -18.43
C THR A 5 23.49 -10.44 -19.11
N TYR A 6 22.91 -9.46 -18.42
CA TYR A 6 21.83 -8.59 -18.91
C TYR A 6 22.27 -7.12 -18.85
N ASP A 7 21.60 -6.26 -19.61
CA ASP A 7 21.85 -4.83 -19.47
C ASP A 7 21.35 -4.32 -18.10
N TYR A 8 20.15 -4.74 -17.70
CA TYR A 8 19.54 -4.38 -16.42
C TYR A 8 19.09 -5.61 -15.66
N VAL A 9 19.37 -5.63 -14.35
CA VAL A 9 18.80 -6.60 -13.42
C VAL A 9 17.87 -5.86 -12.47
N VAL A 10 16.57 -6.12 -12.56
CA VAL A 10 15.53 -5.51 -11.72
C VAL A 10 15.15 -6.48 -10.61
N VAL A 11 15.26 -6.07 -9.35
CA VAL A 11 14.99 -6.90 -8.17
C VAL A 11 13.63 -6.52 -7.56
N GLY A 12 12.68 -7.45 -7.61
CA GLY A 12 11.30 -7.30 -7.15
C GLY A 12 10.34 -6.93 -8.28
N ALA A 13 9.39 -7.81 -8.58
CA ALA A 13 8.35 -7.60 -9.59
C ALA A 13 7.08 -6.96 -8.99
N GLY A 14 7.25 -6.09 -7.99
CA GLY A 14 6.18 -5.31 -7.38
C GLY A 14 5.67 -4.17 -8.28
N SER A 15 4.98 -3.21 -7.68
CA SER A 15 4.37 -2.07 -8.38
C SER A 15 5.37 -1.28 -9.21
N ALA A 16 6.60 -1.06 -8.70
CA ALA A 16 7.65 -0.34 -9.42
C ALA A 16 8.39 -1.24 -10.43
N GLY A 17 8.86 -2.41 -9.98
CA GLY A 17 9.71 -3.26 -10.83
C GLY A 17 9.01 -3.81 -12.06
N ALA A 18 7.71 -4.11 -11.97
CA ALA A 18 6.91 -4.50 -13.13
C ALA A 18 6.85 -3.38 -14.20
N VAL A 19 6.74 -2.13 -13.76
CA VAL A 19 6.76 -0.96 -14.64
C VAL A 19 8.13 -0.77 -15.28
N ILE A 20 9.19 -0.78 -14.45
CA ILE A 20 10.57 -0.55 -14.91
C ILE A 20 10.98 -1.63 -15.91
N ALA A 21 10.78 -2.90 -15.59
CA ALA A 21 11.14 -4.00 -16.51
C ALA A 21 10.36 -3.94 -17.82
N ALA A 22 9.06 -3.62 -17.76
CA ALA A 22 8.24 -3.46 -18.95
C ALA A 22 8.69 -2.26 -19.80
N ARG A 23 9.08 -1.13 -19.19
CA ARG A 23 9.53 0.07 -19.92
C ARG A 23 10.93 -0.09 -20.51
N LEU A 24 11.88 -0.62 -19.75
CA LEU A 24 13.24 -0.85 -20.24
C LEU A 24 13.27 -1.83 -21.43
N SER A 25 12.42 -2.85 -21.40
CA SER A 25 12.33 -3.85 -22.48
C SER A 25 11.55 -3.37 -23.72
N GLU A 26 11.07 -2.12 -23.75
CA GLU A 26 10.50 -1.52 -24.99
C GLU A 26 11.56 -1.35 -26.08
N ASP A 27 12.80 -1.10 -25.69
CA ASP A 27 13.94 -1.11 -26.61
C ASP A 27 14.41 -2.56 -26.81
N PRO A 28 14.28 -3.14 -28.04
CA PRO A 28 14.71 -4.51 -28.31
C PRO A 28 16.22 -4.72 -28.21
N GLY A 29 17.02 -3.65 -28.23
CA GLY A 29 18.47 -3.69 -28.01
C GLY A 29 18.88 -3.75 -26.54
N VAL A 30 17.93 -3.69 -25.61
CA VAL A 30 18.17 -3.71 -24.16
C VAL A 30 17.68 -5.02 -23.57
N THR A 31 18.54 -5.77 -22.90
CA THR A 31 18.19 -7.02 -22.22
C THR A 31 17.88 -6.77 -20.74
N VAL A 32 16.74 -7.30 -20.26
CA VAL A 32 16.28 -7.09 -18.88
C VAL A 32 15.98 -8.42 -18.20
N LEU A 33 16.55 -8.61 -17.02
CA LEU A 33 16.15 -9.67 -16.09
C LEU A 33 15.34 -9.06 -14.95
N LEU A 34 14.16 -9.62 -14.69
CA LEU A 34 13.31 -9.30 -13.56
C LEU A 34 13.28 -10.48 -12.59
N LEU A 35 13.75 -10.27 -11.35
CA LEU A 35 13.76 -11.26 -10.29
C LEU A 35 12.59 -11.02 -9.32
N GLU A 36 11.83 -12.07 -9.01
CA GLU A 36 10.71 -12.03 -8.03
C GLU A 36 10.82 -13.20 -7.06
N ALA A 37 10.77 -12.89 -5.77
CA ALA A 37 10.85 -13.90 -4.71
C ALA A 37 9.61 -14.80 -4.64
N GLY A 38 8.45 -14.27 -5.01
CA GLY A 38 7.18 -14.99 -5.04
C GLY A 38 6.88 -15.67 -6.36
N GLY A 39 5.61 -16.05 -6.54
CA GLY A 39 5.14 -16.83 -7.67
C GLY A 39 4.30 -16.05 -8.69
N GLU A 40 3.83 -16.80 -9.65
CA GLU A 40 2.87 -16.35 -10.69
C GLU A 40 1.49 -16.09 -10.08
N THR A 41 0.76 -15.12 -10.62
CA THR A 41 -0.58 -14.73 -10.14
C THR A 41 -1.70 -15.09 -11.13
N GLU A 42 -1.35 -15.68 -12.28
CA GLU A 42 -2.32 -16.01 -13.32
C GLU A 42 -3.29 -17.11 -12.87
N GLY A 43 -4.57 -16.90 -13.11
CA GLY A 43 -5.62 -17.88 -12.80
C GLY A 43 -6.03 -17.95 -11.32
N VAL A 44 -5.49 -17.07 -10.47
CA VAL A 44 -5.83 -17.02 -9.04
C VAL A 44 -7.02 -16.09 -8.84
N ASP A 45 -8.20 -16.67 -8.60
CA ASP A 45 -9.44 -15.90 -8.44
C ASP A 45 -9.38 -14.96 -7.21
N GLU A 46 -8.80 -15.39 -6.10
CA GLU A 46 -8.65 -14.60 -4.87
C GLU A 46 -7.87 -13.30 -5.10
N ILE A 47 -6.92 -13.29 -6.05
CA ILE A 47 -6.21 -12.08 -6.46
C ILE A 47 -7.09 -11.21 -7.36
N SER A 48 -7.87 -11.82 -8.24
CA SER A 48 -8.69 -11.12 -9.24
C SER A 48 -9.97 -10.51 -8.67
N VAL A 49 -10.56 -11.15 -7.63
CA VAL A 49 -11.79 -10.71 -6.95
C VAL A 49 -11.48 -9.53 -6.04
N PRO A 50 -12.02 -8.32 -6.29
CA PRO A 50 -11.72 -7.16 -5.46
C PRO A 50 -12.07 -7.38 -3.97
N ALA A 51 -13.22 -7.94 -3.65
CA ALA A 51 -13.66 -8.15 -2.28
C ALA A 51 -12.86 -9.22 -1.51
N ALA A 52 -12.02 -10.02 -2.19
CA ALA A 52 -11.29 -11.12 -1.58
C ALA A 52 -9.86 -10.76 -1.12
N PHE A 53 -9.45 -9.50 -1.19
CA PHE A 53 -8.05 -9.12 -0.97
C PHE A 53 -7.50 -9.56 0.41
N SER A 54 -8.31 -9.52 1.46
CA SER A 54 -7.90 -9.94 2.82
C SER A 54 -7.70 -11.47 2.94
N THR A 55 -8.29 -12.26 2.05
CA THR A 55 -8.09 -13.73 2.05
C THR A 55 -6.68 -14.14 1.61
N LEU A 56 -5.90 -13.21 1.06
CA LEU A 56 -4.51 -13.43 0.67
C LEU A 56 -3.54 -13.29 1.87
N PHE A 57 -3.99 -12.68 2.97
CA PHE A 57 -3.18 -12.43 4.14
C PHE A 57 -2.81 -13.72 4.87
N LYS A 58 -1.58 -13.79 5.40
CA LYS A 58 -1.03 -14.97 6.08
C LYS A 58 -1.04 -16.26 5.25
N THR A 59 -1.11 -16.14 3.91
CA THR A 59 -1.01 -17.26 2.98
C THR A 59 0.38 -17.31 2.34
N ARG A 60 0.60 -18.23 1.40
CA ARG A 60 1.82 -18.30 0.60
C ARG A 60 2.10 -17.05 -0.25
N TRP A 61 1.08 -16.21 -0.44
CA TRP A 61 1.15 -14.96 -1.19
C TRP A 61 1.65 -13.78 -0.38
N ASP A 62 1.92 -13.98 0.90
CA ASP A 62 2.25 -12.94 1.85
C ASP A 62 3.63 -13.17 2.46
N TRP A 63 4.43 -12.11 2.55
CA TRP A 63 5.67 -12.14 3.31
C TRP A 63 5.44 -12.33 4.81
N ASN A 64 4.24 -12.05 5.29
CA ASN A 64 3.82 -12.25 6.69
C ASN A 64 4.72 -11.49 7.69
N TYR A 65 5.03 -10.24 7.38
CA TYR A 65 5.82 -9.40 8.28
C TYR A 65 5.04 -9.00 9.53
N SER A 66 5.79 -8.72 10.60
CA SER A 66 5.28 -8.09 11.83
C SER A 66 6.32 -7.11 12.34
N THR A 67 5.83 -6.04 12.95
CA THR A 67 6.70 -5.06 13.62
C THR A 67 7.38 -5.67 14.85
N THR A 68 8.32 -4.94 15.44
CA THR A 68 8.74 -5.12 16.82
C THR A 68 7.58 -4.83 17.78
N GLU A 69 7.78 -5.04 19.06
CA GLU A 69 6.83 -4.64 20.10
C GLU A 69 6.72 -3.11 20.12
N GLN A 70 5.52 -2.60 19.84
CA GLN A 70 5.28 -1.17 19.76
C GLN A 70 4.90 -0.61 21.13
N LYS A 71 5.74 0.25 21.69
CA LYS A 71 5.60 0.79 23.06
C LYS A 71 4.24 1.46 23.28
N GLN A 72 3.79 2.27 22.33
CA GLN A 72 2.52 2.99 22.42
C GLN A 72 1.29 2.13 22.13
N LEU A 73 1.48 0.87 21.75
CA LEU A 73 0.44 -0.12 21.48
C LEU A 73 0.43 -1.24 22.52
N HIS A 74 0.73 -0.93 23.79
CA HIS A 74 0.80 -1.91 24.90
C HIS A 74 1.78 -3.08 24.63
N GLY A 75 2.87 -2.85 23.89
CA GLY A 75 3.82 -3.88 23.52
C GLY A 75 3.33 -4.81 22.38
N ARG A 76 2.18 -4.54 21.79
CA ARG A 76 1.64 -5.35 20.70
C ARG A 76 2.48 -5.20 19.43
N ARG A 77 2.60 -6.29 18.67
CA ARG A 77 3.22 -6.32 17.34
C ARG A 77 2.13 -6.15 16.29
N ALA A 78 2.30 -5.19 15.40
CA ALA A 78 1.39 -5.00 14.27
C ALA A 78 1.78 -5.95 13.13
N TYR A 79 0.81 -6.67 12.57
CA TYR A 79 0.98 -7.49 11.38
C TYR A 79 0.99 -6.60 10.13
N TRP A 80 1.98 -6.80 9.26
CA TRP A 80 2.23 -6.03 8.06
C TRP A 80 2.16 -6.90 6.80
N PRO A 81 0.99 -7.09 6.19
CA PRO A 81 0.87 -7.87 4.96
C PRO A 81 1.64 -7.20 3.81
N ARG A 82 2.41 -7.99 3.09
CA ARG A 82 3.10 -7.57 1.85
C ARG A 82 3.09 -8.71 0.87
N MET A 83 2.59 -8.44 -0.35
CA MET A 83 2.48 -9.47 -1.39
C MET A 83 3.83 -10.02 -1.81
N LYS A 84 3.91 -11.35 -1.92
CA LYS A 84 5.06 -12.12 -2.41
C LYS A 84 4.66 -12.83 -3.70
N ALA A 85 4.52 -12.07 -4.77
CA ALA A 85 4.17 -12.55 -6.10
C ALA A 85 4.29 -11.43 -7.14
N LEU A 86 4.17 -11.77 -8.43
CA LEU A 86 4.13 -10.80 -9.53
C LEU A 86 3.06 -9.72 -9.31
N GLY A 87 3.44 -8.46 -9.54
CA GLY A 87 2.62 -7.29 -9.27
C GLY A 87 2.77 -6.76 -7.85
N GLY A 88 3.42 -7.51 -6.92
CA GLY A 88 3.61 -7.10 -5.53
C GLY A 88 2.32 -6.63 -4.87
N CYS A 89 2.38 -5.62 -4.02
CA CYS A 89 1.20 -5.16 -3.28
C CYS A 89 0.05 -4.65 -4.17
N SER A 90 0.27 -4.30 -5.45
CA SER A 90 -0.84 -4.00 -6.36
C SER A 90 -1.73 -5.23 -6.64
N SER A 91 -1.23 -6.45 -6.40
CA SER A 91 -1.98 -7.71 -6.49
C SER A 91 -2.70 -8.09 -5.19
N MET A 92 -2.54 -7.31 -4.08
CA MET A 92 -3.11 -7.61 -2.76
C MET A 92 -3.87 -6.42 -2.12
N ASN A 93 -3.57 -5.18 -2.50
CA ASN A 93 -4.15 -3.98 -1.89
C ASN A 93 -5.67 -3.84 -2.14
N ALA A 94 -6.31 -2.87 -1.49
CA ALA A 94 -7.73 -2.55 -1.67
C ALA A 94 -8.02 -1.72 -2.94
N MET A 95 -7.08 -1.62 -3.87
CA MET A 95 -7.21 -1.01 -5.21
C MET A 95 -7.62 0.48 -5.23
N ILE A 96 -7.69 1.15 -4.10
CA ILE A 96 -8.01 2.57 -4.04
C ILE A 96 -6.96 3.35 -4.85
N TYR A 97 -7.41 4.15 -5.83
CA TYR A 97 -6.53 4.97 -6.63
C TYR A 97 -6.44 6.38 -6.05
N ILE A 98 -5.40 6.62 -5.28
CA ILE A 98 -5.08 7.91 -4.64
C ILE A 98 -3.63 8.26 -4.92
N ARG A 99 -3.39 9.48 -5.35
CA ARG A 99 -2.07 10.11 -5.42
C ARG A 99 -1.80 10.84 -4.11
N GLY A 100 -0.53 11.10 -3.80
CA GLY A 100 -0.16 12.06 -2.77
C GLY A 100 -0.74 13.45 -3.09
N ASN A 101 -0.89 14.29 -2.07
CA ASN A 101 -1.26 15.68 -2.26
C ASN A 101 -0.14 16.44 -3.00
N ARG A 102 -0.46 17.51 -3.72
CA ARG A 102 0.55 18.39 -4.35
C ARG A 102 1.64 18.79 -3.35
N ALA A 103 1.25 19.15 -2.14
CA ALA A 103 2.17 19.56 -1.09
C ALA A 103 3.16 18.47 -0.67
N ASP A 104 2.81 17.18 -0.77
CA ASP A 104 3.72 16.07 -0.46
C ASP A 104 4.89 16.04 -1.44
N TYR A 105 4.62 16.11 -2.75
CA TYR A 105 5.67 16.12 -3.79
C TYR A 105 6.49 17.40 -3.78
N ASP A 106 5.83 18.55 -3.59
CA ASP A 106 6.53 19.84 -3.51
C ASP A 106 7.44 19.87 -2.27
N SER A 107 7.06 19.23 -1.15
CA SER A 107 7.95 19.08 0.00
C SER A 107 9.17 18.20 -0.29
N TRP A 108 9.04 17.17 -1.11
CA TRP A 108 10.20 16.38 -1.55
C TRP A 108 11.20 17.24 -2.27
N ARG A 109 10.75 18.08 -3.20
CA ARG A 109 11.63 19.02 -3.92
C ARG A 109 12.22 20.08 -3.00
N ASP A 110 11.38 20.75 -2.21
CA ASP A 110 11.74 22.00 -1.53
C ASP A 110 12.37 21.78 -0.17
N GLN A 111 11.91 20.80 0.60
CA GLN A 111 12.42 20.52 1.94
C GLN A 111 13.50 19.42 1.94
N TYR A 112 13.38 18.46 1.01
CA TYR A 112 14.26 17.31 0.97
C TYR A 112 15.25 17.33 -0.21
N GLY A 113 15.24 18.35 -1.04
CA GLY A 113 16.21 18.55 -2.11
C GLY A 113 16.08 17.58 -3.29
N ALA A 114 14.94 16.90 -3.43
CA ALA A 114 14.64 16.00 -4.53
C ALA A 114 14.24 16.80 -5.79
N ALA A 115 15.19 17.47 -6.44
CA ALA A 115 14.94 18.23 -7.66
C ALA A 115 14.33 17.33 -8.76
N GLY A 116 13.28 17.83 -9.44
CA GLY A 116 12.55 17.05 -10.46
C GLY A 116 11.48 16.13 -9.89
N TRP A 117 11.16 16.20 -8.59
CA TRP A 117 10.14 15.40 -7.92
C TRP A 117 8.97 16.22 -7.35
N GLY A 118 8.87 17.51 -7.65
CA GLY A 118 7.70 18.31 -7.32
C GLY A 118 6.46 17.82 -8.08
N PHE A 119 5.27 18.21 -7.64
CA PHE A 119 4.01 17.73 -8.23
C PHE A 119 3.94 17.94 -9.74
N ASP A 120 4.32 19.11 -10.24
CA ASP A 120 4.26 19.41 -11.67
C ASP A 120 5.30 18.61 -12.48
N ASP A 121 6.41 18.19 -11.84
CA ASP A 121 7.42 17.31 -12.44
C ASP A 121 6.89 15.88 -12.61
N VAL A 122 6.14 15.36 -11.61
CA VAL A 122 5.67 13.97 -11.60
C VAL A 122 4.29 13.77 -12.24
N LEU A 123 3.46 14.82 -12.35
CA LEU A 123 2.13 14.77 -12.95
C LEU A 123 2.10 14.16 -14.36
N PRO A 124 3.04 14.50 -15.28
CA PRO A 124 3.07 13.90 -16.62
C PRO A 124 3.19 12.37 -16.58
N TYR A 125 3.88 11.82 -15.58
CA TYR A 125 4.03 10.36 -15.43
C TYR A 125 2.77 9.72 -14.88
N PHE A 126 2.04 10.36 -13.98
CA PHE A 126 0.71 9.90 -13.56
C PHE A 126 -0.25 9.87 -14.75
N VAL A 127 -0.34 10.95 -15.52
CA VAL A 127 -1.17 11.04 -16.73
C VAL A 127 -0.75 9.98 -17.76
N LYS A 128 0.56 9.78 -17.98
CA LYS A 128 1.08 8.76 -18.91
C LYS A 128 0.73 7.33 -18.48
N SER A 129 0.68 7.07 -17.19
CA SER A 129 0.40 5.72 -16.65
C SER A 129 -1.08 5.36 -16.69
N GLU A 130 -1.98 6.33 -16.63
CA GLU A 130 -3.40 6.16 -16.34
C GLU A 130 -4.26 6.03 -17.61
N THR A 131 -5.21 5.09 -17.58
CA THR A 131 -6.43 5.11 -18.38
C THR A 131 -7.62 5.26 -17.46
N ASN A 132 -8.09 6.49 -17.25
CA ASN A 132 -9.27 6.77 -16.46
C ASN A 132 -10.52 6.67 -17.31
N THR A 133 -11.55 5.95 -16.84
CA THR A 133 -12.78 5.74 -17.61
C THR A 133 -13.71 6.95 -17.63
N ARG A 134 -13.61 7.86 -16.63
CA ARG A 134 -14.47 9.02 -16.48
C ARG A 134 -13.71 10.36 -16.64
N LEU A 135 -12.60 10.51 -15.90
CA LEU A 135 -11.84 11.74 -15.83
C LEU A 135 -10.82 11.87 -16.97
N GLY A 136 -10.32 13.08 -17.24
CA GLY A 136 -9.38 13.38 -18.33
C GLY A 136 -8.44 14.55 -18.04
N ALA A 137 -7.76 15.02 -19.04
CA ALA A 137 -6.80 16.14 -18.94
C ALA A 137 -7.41 17.37 -18.23
N PRO A 138 -6.58 18.17 -17.52
CA PRO A 138 -5.12 18.07 -17.47
C PRO A 138 -4.58 17.08 -16.42
N LEU A 139 -5.39 16.66 -15.44
CA LEU A 139 -4.95 15.89 -14.29
C LEU A 139 -5.00 14.36 -14.50
N HIS A 140 -5.73 13.87 -15.48
CA HIS A 140 -5.95 12.46 -15.72
C HIS A 140 -5.60 12.01 -17.12
N GLY A 141 -5.11 10.75 -17.24
CA GLY A 141 -4.80 10.10 -18.51
C GLY A 141 -5.95 9.24 -19.04
N ARG A 142 -5.95 9.01 -20.36
CA ARG A 142 -6.96 8.20 -21.07
C ARG A 142 -6.38 7.04 -21.86
N SER A 143 -5.05 6.87 -21.88
CA SER A 143 -4.37 5.93 -22.78
C SER A 143 -3.21 5.15 -22.15
N GLY A 144 -3.00 5.30 -20.84
CA GLY A 144 -1.97 4.56 -20.13
C GLY A 144 -2.37 3.09 -19.86
N PRO A 145 -1.43 2.26 -19.46
CA PRO A 145 -1.69 0.85 -19.20
C PRO A 145 -2.47 0.57 -17.91
N LEU A 146 -2.37 1.45 -16.90
CA LEU A 146 -3.06 1.30 -15.63
C LEU A 146 -4.52 1.75 -15.77
N GLN A 147 -5.45 0.80 -15.69
CA GLN A 147 -6.88 1.10 -15.73
C GLN A 147 -7.34 1.64 -14.38
N VAL A 148 -8.06 2.75 -14.43
CA VAL A 148 -8.73 3.40 -13.30
C VAL A 148 -10.20 3.60 -13.66
N GLU A 149 -11.09 3.06 -12.85
CA GLU A 149 -12.52 3.15 -13.10
C GLU A 149 -13.28 3.53 -11.83
N ASP A 150 -14.49 4.08 -12.01
CA ASP A 150 -15.45 4.14 -10.93
C ASP A 150 -15.89 2.71 -10.60
N ARG A 151 -16.13 2.42 -9.34
CA ARG A 151 -16.53 1.07 -8.95
C ARG A 151 -17.79 0.64 -9.67
N VAL A 152 -17.80 -0.59 -10.18
CA VAL A 152 -19.01 -1.18 -10.81
C VAL A 152 -20.05 -1.62 -9.79
N TYR A 153 -19.70 -1.57 -8.51
CA TYR A 153 -20.60 -1.79 -7.37
C TYR A 153 -20.18 -0.86 -6.22
N SER A 154 -21.17 -0.22 -5.60
CA SER A 154 -21.02 0.53 -4.35
C SER A 154 -22.20 0.21 -3.45
N HIS A 155 -21.89 -0.06 -2.20
CA HIS A 155 -22.87 -0.41 -1.18
C HIS A 155 -23.63 0.84 -0.69
N GLU A 156 -24.89 0.69 -0.30
CA GLU A 156 -25.71 1.83 0.17
C GLU A 156 -25.12 2.53 1.42
N LEU A 157 -24.48 1.79 2.34
CA LEU A 157 -23.82 2.37 3.51
C LEU A 157 -22.68 3.31 3.12
N SER A 158 -21.98 3.04 2.03
CA SER A 158 -20.92 3.90 1.52
C SER A 158 -21.47 5.25 1.01
N HIS A 159 -22.61 5.24 0.32
CA HIS A 159 -23.30 6.47 -0.08
C HIS A 159 -23.81 7.25 1.14
N LYS A 160 -24.40 6.55 2.11
CA LYS A 160 -24.88 7.19 3.35
C LYS A 160 -23.76 7.81 4.17
N PHE A 161 -22.57 7.22 4.15
CA PHE A 161 -21.39 7.86 4.75
C PHE A 161 -21.06 9.19 4.07
N VAL A 162 -21.02 9.22 2.74
CA VAL A 162 -20.73 10.46 2.00
C VAL A 162 -21.78 11.52 2.32
N ASP A 163 -23.06 11.16 2.32
CA ASP A 163 -24.15 12.08 2.67
C ASP A 163 -24.00 12.62 4.11
N SER A 164 -23.64 11.76 5.08
CA SER A 164 -23.39 12.16 6.46
C SER A 164 -22.18 13.09 6.58
N ALA A 165 -21.09 12.79 5.89
CA ALA A 165 -19.88 13.60 5.90
C ALA A 165 -20.12 15.00 5.31
N VAL A 166 -20.90 15.07 4.23
CA VAL A 166 -21.31 16.36 3.64
C VAL A 166 -22.24 17.13 4.60
N SER A 167 -23.19 16.44 5.23
CA SER A 167 -24.08 17.05 6.24
C SER A 167 -23.31 17.55 7.47
N ALA A 168 -22.18 16.91 7.80
CA ALA A 168 -21.25 17.33 8.83
C ALA A 168 -20.28 18.44 8.37
N GLY A 169 -20.44 18.99 7.18
CA GLY A 169 -19.72 20.16 6.66
C GLY A 169 -18.48 19.85 5.81
N LEU A 170 -18.20 18.61 5.46
CA LEU A 170 -17.16 18.31 4.46
C LEU A 170 -17.69 18.61 3.05
N LYS A 171 -16.81 19.05 2.15
CA LYS A 171 -17.18 19.27 0.76
C LYS A 171 -17.41 17.91 0.07
N PRO A 172 -18.44 17.79 -0.80
CA PRO A 172 -18.53 16.63 -1.66
C PRO A 172 -17.41 16.65 -2.70
N THR A 173 -16.81 15.48 -2.96
CA THR A 173 -15.86 15.33 -4.06
C THR A 173 -16.14 14.05 -4.84
N ASP A 174 -15.97 14.12 -6.15
CA ASP A 174 -16.00 12.97 -7.06
C ASP A 174 -14.61 12.66 -7.65
N ASP A 175 -13.58 13.39 -7.19
CA ASP A 175 -12.20 13.25 -7.61
C ASP A 175 -11.20 13.65 -6.50
N PHE A 176 -10.65 12.67 -5.80
CA PHE A 176 -9.60 12.90 -4.80
C PHE A 176 -8.21 13.17 -5.41
N ASN A 177 -8.06 13.00 -6.72
CA ASN A 177 -6.83 13.26 -7.47
C ASN A 177 -6.96 14.53 -8.35
N GLY A 178 -7.99 15.33 -8.09
CA GLY A 178 -8.28 16.58 -8.76
C GLY A 178 -7.48 17.76 -8.20
N GLU A 179 -8.04 18.96 -8.37
CA GLU A 179 -7.43 20.21 -7.88
C GLU A 179 -7.40 20.28 -6.34
N SER A 180 -8.37 19.64 -5.67
CA SER A 180 -8.45 19.55 -4.20
C SER A 180 -8.67 18.10 -3.80
N GLN A 181 -7.86 17.65 -2.86
CA GLN A 181 -8.02 16.34 -2.24
C GLN A 181 -9.00 16.37 -1.06
N GLU A 182 -9.22 17.55 -0.46
CA GLU A 182 -10.11 17.73 0.68
C GLU A 182 -11.58 17.50 0.30
N GLY A 183 -12.29 16.72 1.12
CA GLY A 183 -13.70 16.44 0.93
C GLY A 183 -14.08 15.00 1.23
N ALA A 184 -15.33 14.62 0.94
CA ALA A 184 -15.87 13.28 1.11
C ALA A 184 -16.46 12.76 -0.21
N GLY A 185 -16.21 11.49 -0.52
CA GLY A 185 -16.64 10.92 -1.78
C GLY A 185 -16.41 9.41 -1.87
N LEU A 186 -16.71 8.89 -3.02
CA LEU A 186 -16.45 7.51 -3.37
C LEU A 186 -15.11 7.41 -4.11
N TYR A 187 -14.26 6.43 -3.76
CA TYR A 187 -12.97 6.26 -4.42
C TYR A 187 -13.08 5.72 -5.84
N GLN A 188 -12.19 6.14 -6.73
CA GLN A 188 -11.88 5.38 -7.94
C GLN A 188 -10.92 4.23 -7.61
N VAL A 189 -10.92 3.19 -8.44
CA VAL A 189 -10.16 1.96 -8.17
C VAL A 189 -9.32 1.53 -9.37
N THR A 190 -8.17 0.90 -9.09
CA THR A 190 -7.33 0.24 -10.09
C THR A 190 -7.94 -1.11 -10.48
N CYS A 191 -9.07 -1.03 -11.19
CA CYS A 191 -9.82 -2.16 -11.68
C CYS A 191 -10.10 -2.01 -13.18
N LYS A 192 -10.38 -3.12 -13.84
CA LYS A 192 -10.89 -3.19 -15.21
C LYS A 192 -12.10 -4.10 -15.25
N LYS A 193 -13.28 -3.51 -15.52
CA LYS A 193 -14.54 -4.25 -15.58
C LYS A 193 -14.79 -5.07 -14.31
N GLY A 194 -14.62 -4.44 -13.13
CA GLY A 194 -14.86 -5.03 -11.82
C GLY A 194 -13.87 -6.15 -11.44
N ARG A 195 -12.69 -6.17 -12.01
CA ARG A 195 -11.59 -7.07 -11.68
C ARG A 195 -10.34 -6.26 -11.34
N ARG A 196 -9.57 -6.69 -10.36
CA ARG A 196 -8.27 -6.09 -10.03
C ARG A 196 -7.41 -5.93 -11.29
N TRP A 197 -6.82 -4.75 -11.44
CA TRP A 197 -5.87 -4.44 -12.52
C TRP A 197 -4.52 -4.05 -11.91
N SER A 198 -3.76 -5.07 -11.48
CA SER A 198 -2.44 -4.89 -10.87
C SER A 198 -1.41 -4.45 -11.91
N THR A 199 -0.21 -4.07 -11.45
CA THR A 199 0.91 -3.77 -12.36
C THR A 199 1.38 -4.99 -13.15
N ASN A 200 1.17 -6.21 -12.63
CA ASN A 200 1.35 -7.42 -13.43
C ASN A 200 0.41 -7.41 -14.66
N GLU A 201 -0.89 -7.17 -14.46
CA GLU A 201 -1.86 -7.12 -15.57
C GLU A 201 -1.62 -5.92 -16.51
N ALA A 202 -1.27 -4.76 -15.93
CA ALA A 202 -1.13 -3.51 -16.68
C ALA A 202 0.15 -3.43 -17.51
N TYR A 203 1.27 -3.92 -16.97
CA TYR A 203 2.59 -3.70 -17.56
C TYR A 203 3.31 -5.00 -17.90
N LEU A 204 3.42 -5.93 -16.92
CA LEU A 204 4.30 -7.08 -17.09
C LEU A 204 3.73 -8.11 -18.06
N LYS A 205 2.46 -8.48 -17.90
CA LYS A 205 1.80 -9.48 -18.75
C LYS A 205 1.85 -9.12 -20.25
N PRO A 206 1.58 -7.87 -20.69
CA PRO A 206 1.77 -7.47 -22.07
C PRO A 206 3.22 -7.53 -22.56
N ALA A 207 4.20 -7.31 -21.66
CA ALA A 207 5.62 -7.30 -22.00
C ALA A 207 6.25 -8.70 -22.06
N ARG A 208 5.64 -9.73 -21.44
CA ARG A 208 6.23 -11.07 -21.31
C ARG A 208 6.49 -11.80 -22.65
N SER A 209 5.87 -11.37 -23.74
CA SER A 209 6.15 -11.94 -25.08
C SER A 209 7.43 -11.40 -25.70
N ARG A 210 8.07 -10.41 -25.11
CA ARG A 210 9.31 -9.81 -25.62
C ARG A 210 10.49 -10.75 -25.35
N THR A 211 11.30 -11.00 -26.34
CA THR A 211 12.46 -11.91 -26.26
C THR A 211 13.62 -11.36 -25.43
N ASN A 212 13.66 -10.05 -25.21
CA ASN A 212 14.65 -9.33 -24.42
C ASN A 212 14.25 -9.11 -22.97
N LEU A 213 13.09 -9.62 -22.52
CA LEU A 213 12.65 -9.60 -21.12
C LEU A 213 12.59 -11.02 -20.56
N THR A 214 13.42 -11.29 -19.56
CA THR A 214 13.37 -12.53 -18.77
C THR A 214 12.75 -12.25 -17.41
N VAL A 215 11.74 -13.02 -17.02
CA VAL A 215 11.09 -12.93 -15.69
C VAL A 215 11.33 -14.23 -14.95
N THR A 216 12.00 -14.15 -13.80
CA THR A 216 12.34 -15.31 -12.96
C THR A 216 11.61 -15.19 -11.63
N THR A 217 10.69 -16.11 -11.38
CA THR A 217 9.92 -16.22 -10.12
C THR A 217 10.54 -17.23 -9.15
N GLY A 218 10.18 -17.17 -7.86
CA GLY A 218 10.80 -17.99 -6.82
C GLY A 218 12.28 -17.64 -6.59
N ALA A 219 12.72 -16.46 -7.02
CA ALA A 219 14.09 -15.97 -6.99
C ALA A 219 14.25 -14.93 -5.86
N LEU A 220 14.67 -15.36 -4.68
CA LEU A 220 14.95 -14.49 -3.54
C LEU A 220 16.33 -13.84 -3.71
N ALA A 221 16.38 -12.54 -4.02
CA ALA A 221 17.62 -11.78 -4.05
C ALA A 221 18.30 -11.83 -2.67
N ALA A 222 19.57 -12.22 -2.67
CA ALA A 222 20.36 -12.41 -1.46
C ALA A 222 21.41 -11.33 -1.27
N LYS A 223 21.95 -10.82 -2.37
CA LYS A 223 23.04 -9.84 -2.35
C LYS A 223 23.17 -9.12 -3.68
N VAL A 224 23.48 -7.84 -3.64
CA VAL A 224 24.00 -7.09 -4.81
C VAL A 224 25.51 -7.27 -4.87
N GLU A 225 26.03 -7.69 -6.00
CA GLU A 225 27.46 -7.85 -6.22
C GLU A 225 28.09 -6.50 -6.58
N LEU A 226 29.20 -6.17 -5.90
CA LEU A 226 29.90 -4.90 -6.03
C LEU A 226 31.36 -5.11 -6.45
N GLU A 227 31.81 -4.36 -7.45
CA GLU A 227 33.22 -4.16 -7.78
C GLU A 227 33.59 -2.71 -7.45
N GLY A 228 34.32 -2.51 -6.34
CA GLY A 228 34.49 -1.19 -5.76
C GLY A 228 33.15 -0.61 -5.32
N GLU A 229 32.75 0.51 -5.89
CA GLU A 229 31.45 1.19 -5.63
C GLU A 229 30.40 0.91 -6.72
N ARG A 230 30.74 0.11 -7.72
CA ARG A 230 29.83 -0.22 -8.82
C ARG A 230 29.06 -1.51 -8.53
N ALA A 231 27.74 -1.49 -8.69
CA ALA A 231 26.92 -2.70 -8.73
C ALA A 231 27.09 -3.42 -10.08
N THR A 232 27.49 -4.69 -10.02
CA THR A 232 27.83 -5.51 -11.20
C THR A 232 26.92 -6.70 -11.39
N GLY A 233 26.01 -6.97 -10.45
CA GLY A 233 25.11 -8.10 -10.54
C GLY A 233 24.31 -8.36 -9.28
N VAL A 234 23.62 -9.48 -9.26
CA VAL A 234 22.82 -9.94 -8.13
C VAL A 234 23.00 -11.43 -7.91
N THR A 235 23.27 -11.81 -6.68
CA THR A 235 23.15 -13.20 -6.22
C THR A 235 21.77 -13.42 -5.64
N PHE A 236 21.09 -14.48 -6.07
CA PHE A 236 19.77 -14.85 -5.60
C PHE A 236 19.66 -16.35 -5.32
N ARG A 237 18.72 -16.73 -4.46
CA ARG A 237 18.39 -18.12 -4.14
C ARG A 237 17.13 -18.55 -4.90
N GLN A 238 17.21 -19.68 -5.60
CA GLN A 238 16.08 -20.31 -6.27
C GLN A 238 16.16 -21.83 -6.13
N SER A 239 15.07 -22.45 -5.70
CA SER A 239 15.00 -23.92 -5.51
C SER A 239 16.16 -24.49 -4.65
N GLY A 240 16.55 -23.77 -3.60
CA GLY A 240 17.61 -24.16 -2.66
C GLY A 240 19.05 -23.99 -3.18
N ARG A 241 19.23 -23.35 -4.34
CA ARG A 241 20.55 -23.08 -4.92
C ARG A 241 20.78 -21.58 -5.06
N GLU A 242 22.03 -21.18 -4.97
CA GLU A 242 22.46 -19.82 -5.26
C GLU A 242 22.87 -19.70 -6.74
N HIS A 243 22.44 -18.59 -7.32
CA HIS A 243 22.72 -18.20 -8.70
C HIS A 243 23.23 -16.76 -8.70
N THR A 244 24.20 -16.47 -9.54
CA THR A 244 24.69 -15.10 -9.75
C THR A 244 24.47 -14.71 -11.20
N VAL A 245 23.90 -13.52 -11.40
CA VAL A 245 23.72 -12.90 -12.72
C VAL A 245 24.41 -11.54 -12.74
N HIS A 246 24.85 -11.12 -13.93
CA HIS A 246 25.58 -9.88 -14.10
C HIS A 246 24.73 -8.82 -14.78
N ALA A 247 24.92 -7.55 -14.37
CA ALA A 247 24.34 -6.37 -14.99
C ALA A 247 25.45 -5.56 -15.67
N SER A 248 25.35 -5.38 -17.01
CA SER A 248 26.34 -4.59 -17.74
C SER A 248 26.15 -3.08 -17.55
N ARG A 249 24.89 -2.64 -17.29
CA ARG A 249 24.53 -1.24 -17.04
C ARG A 249 24.16 -0.99 -15.59
N GLU A 250 23.01 -1.52 -15.11
CA GLU A 250 22.52 -1.19 -13.77
C GLU A 250 21.80 -2.36 -13.08
N VAL A 251 21.84 -2.34 -11.74
CA VAL A 251 20.96 -3.11 -10.85
C VAL A 251 19.92 -2.17 -10.27
N VAL A 252 18.62 -2.46 -10.46
CA VAL A 252 17.52 -1.63 -10.00
C VAL A 252 16.78 -2.33 -8.88
N LEU A 253 16.77 -1.72 -7.67
CA LEU A 253 16.13 -2.29 -6.50
C LEU A 253 14.67 -1.84 -6.40
N CYS A 254 13.76 -2.80 -6.51
CA CYS A 254 12.30 -2.60 -6.44
C CYS A 254 11.64 -3.49 -5.38
N GLY A 255 12.40 -3.85 -4.32
CA GLY A 255 11.92 -4.73 -3.24
C GLY A 255 10.91 -4.06 -2.28
N GLY A 256 10.61 -2.79 -2.45
CA GLY A 256 9.73 -2.00 -1.58
C GLY A 256 10.44 -1.55 -0.29
N ALA A 257 9.68 -0.85 0.57
CA ALA A 257 10.19 -0.18 1.76
C ALA A 257 10.90 -1.10 2.77
N ILE A 258 10.59 -2.39 2.76
CA ILE A 258 11.17 -3.37 3.70
C ILE A 258 12.35 -4.10 3.06
N ASN A 259 12.17 -4.66 1.87
CA ASN A 259 13.17 -5.54 1.29
C ASN A 259 14.31 -4.79 0.58
N SER A 260 14.08 -3.57 0.06
CA SER A 260 15.18 -2.80 -0.55
C SER A 260 16.26 -2.42 0.46
N PRO A 261 15.95 -1.79 1.61
CA PRO A 261 16.97 -1.54 2.63
C PRO A 261 17.56 -2.83 3.22
N GLN A 262 16.75 -3.89 3.38
CA GLN A 262 17.26 -5.19 3.78
C GLN A 262 18.34 -5.70 2.82
N LEU A 263 18.08 -5.68 1.52
CA LEU A 263 19.01 -6.16 0.50
C LEU A 263 20.28 -5.28 0.43
N LEU A 264 20.15 -3.95 0.56
CA LEU A 264 21.31 -3.06 0.65
C LEU A 264 22.19 -3.44 1.83
N MET A 265 21.63 -3.60 3.02
CA MET A 265 22.39 -3.98 4.22
C MET A 265 23.04 -5.36 4.06
N LEU A 266 22.34 -6.36 3.52
CA LEU A 266 22.91 -7.68 3.20
C LEU A 266 24.06 -7.61 2.19
N SER A 267 24.10 -6.55 1.39
CA SER A 267 25.17 -6.29 0.41
C SER A 267 26.34 -5.48 0.97
N GLY A 268 26.30 -5.13 2.26
CA GLY A 268 27.32 -4.32 2.92
C GLY A 268 27.13 -2.81 2.73
N ILE A 269 25.94 -2.36 2.29
CA ILE A 269 25.61 -0.96 2.13
C ILE A 269 24.64 -0.58 3.25
N GLY A 270 25.09 0.22 4.22
CA GLY A 270 24.24 0.59 5.36
C GLY A 270 25.04 1.09 6.55
N PRO A 271 24.38 1.25 7.73
CA PRO A 271 25.04 1.74 8.94
C PRO A 271 26.15 0.80 9.40
N LYS A 272 27.39 1.27 9.38
CA LYS A 272 28.60 0.48 9.67
C LYS A 272 28.55 -0.25 11.02
N SER A 273 28.06 0.42 12.08
CA SER A 273 27.96 -0.21 13.40
C SER A 273 27.01 -1.40 13.37
N HIS A 274 25.83 -1.23 12.77
CA HIS A 274 24.82 -2.28 12.69
C HIS A 274 25.28 -3.45 11.81
N LEU A 275 25.91 -3.18 10.67
CA LEU A 275 26.45 -4.23 9.80
C LEU A 275 27.51 -5.06 10.52
N GLY A 276 28.39 -4.40 11.30
CA GLY A 276 29.39 -5.07 12.13
C GLY A 276 28.79 -5.94 13.23
N GLU A 277 27.70 -5.54 13.87
CA GLU A 277 26.94 -6.34 14.85
C GLU A 277 26.39 -7.64 14.24
N ILE A 278 25.98 -7.59 12.97
CA ILE A 278 25.45 -8.75 12.23
C ILE A 278 26.56 -9.59 11.58
N GLY A 279 27.82 -9.14 11.62
CA GLY A 279 28.95 -9.80 10.99
C GLY A 279 29.05 -9.61 9.48
N ILE A 280 28.49 -8.51 8.96
CA ILE A 280 28.58 -8.13 7.54
C ILE A 280 29.65 -7.07 7.35
N ASP A 281 30.60 -7.34 6.44
CA ASP A 281 31.63 -6.38 6.06
C ASP A 281 31.01 -5.15 5.38
N THR A 282 31.26 -3.97 5.94
CA THR A 282 30.76 -2.72 5.37
C THR A 282 31.54 -2.37 4.09
N ARG A 283 30.82 -2.26 2.98
CA ARG A 283 31.33 -1.79 1.69
C ARG A 283 31.12 -0.28 1.54
N VAL A 284 29.93 0.19 1.89
CA VAL A 284 29.58 1.62 1.88
C VAL A 284 28.90 1.93 3.20
N ASP A 285 29.49 2.86 3.97
CA ASP A 285 28.86 3.34 5.21
C ASP A 285 27.79 4.38 4.87
N LEU A 286 26.54 3.98 4.92
CA LEU A 286 25.38 4.80 4.57
C LEU A 286 24.32 4.70 5.68
N SER A 287 24.37 5.65 6.61
CA SER A 287 23.56 5.64 7.84
C SER A 287 22.05 5.74 7.61
N GLY A 288 21.63 6.30 6.46
CA GLY A 288 20.21 6.45 6.11
C GLY A 288 19.52 5.16 5.67
N VAL A 289 20.27 4.12 5.30
CA VAL A 289 19.68 2.84 4.88
C VAL A 289 18.91 2.20 6.03
N GLY A 290 17.60 2.02 5.85
CA GLY A 290 16.69 1.51 6.85
C GLY A 290 16.18 2.54 7.86
N ALA A 291 16.66 3.79 7.83
CA ALA A 291 16.18 4.87 8.69
C ALA A 291 14.90 5.53 8.14
N ASN A 292 14.29 6.39 8.96
CA ASN A 292 13.12 7.21 8.60
C ASN A 292 11.89 6.44 8.10
N LEU A 293 11.68 5.21 8.54
CA LEU A 293 10.47 4.46 8.20
C LEU A 293 9.24 5.21 8.66
N GLN A 294 8.29 5.38 7.75
CA GLN A 294 6.99 5.98 7.99
C GLN A 294 5.89 5.05 7.51
N ASP A 295 4.82 4.94 8.28
CA ASP A 295 3.62 4.19 7.89
C ASP A 295 2.39 4.99 8.27
N HIS A 296 1.28 4.75 7.59
CA HIS A 296 0.00 5.39 7.90
C HIS A 296 -0.73 4.59 8.97
N PRO A 297 -0.75 5.01 10.24
CA PRO A 297 -1.55 4.33 11.25
C PRO A 297 -3.03 4.48 10.94
N VAL A 298 -3.74 3.36 10.94
CA VAL A 298 -5.17 3.27 10.70
C VAL A 298 -5.84 2.73 11.95
N VAL A 299 -6.86 3.41 12.46
CA VAL A 299 -7.63 2.99 13.63
C VAL A 299 -9.03 2.58 13.20
N PRO A 300 -9.37 1.28 13.17
CA PRO A 300 -10.71 0.86 12.79
C PRO A 300 -11.72 1.19 13.89
N MET A 301 -12.73 1.98 13.56
CA MET A 301 -13.91 2.23 14.40
C MET A 301 -15.11 1.55 13.74
N LEU A 302 -15.82 0.73 14.51
CA LEU A 302 -16.89 -0.10 13.98
C LEU A 302 -18.20 0.14 14.70
N TRP A 303 -19.30 0.03 13.98
CA TRP A 303 -20.65 0.11 14.53
C TRP A 303 -21.50 -1.03 14.02
N ASN A 304 -22.33 -1.59 14.91
CA ASN A 304 -23.40 -2.47 14.49
C ASN A 304 -24.41 -1.71 13.63
N THR A 305 -24.99 -2.38 12.63
CA THR A 305 -25.96 -1.76 11.73
C THR A 305 -27.30 -2.47 11.78
N GLN A 306 -28.37 -1.71 11.47
CA GLN A 306 -29.75 -2.21 11.36
C GLN A 306 -30.41 -1.73 10.05
N GLY A 307 -31.38 -2.51 9.58
CA GLY A 307 -32.15 -2.16 8.39
C GLY A 307 -31.42 -2.33 7.06
N VAL A 308 -30.16 -2.72 7.05
CA VAL A 308 -29.34 -2.96 5.85
C VAL A 308 -28.57 -4.28 5.98
N THR A 309 -28.28 -4.89 4.84
CA THR A 309 -27.38 -6.06 4.76
C THR A 309 -25.96 -5.55 4.53
N ASP A 310 -24.97 -6.01 5.28
CA ASP A 310 -23.58 -5.63 5.03
C ASP A 310 -22.92 -6.43 3.90
N LEU A 311 -21.74 -5.99 3.47
CA LEU A 311 -21.01 -6.59 2.35
C LEU A 311 -20.60 -8.04 2.64
N ALA A 312 -20.27 -8.39 3.90
CA ALA A 312 -19.87 -9.74 4.29
C ALA A 312 -20.97 -10.76 4.02
N GLN A 313 -22.23 -10.41 4.31
CA GLN A 313 -23.39 -11.29 4.04
C GLN A 313 -23.68 -11.47 2.55
N LEU A 314 -23.16 -10.59 1.70
CA LEU A 314 -23.29 -10.67 0.25
C LEU A 314 -22.21 -11.55 -0.40
N ASN A 315 -21.25 -12.04 0.37
CA ASN A 315 -20.24 -13.00 -0.08
C ASN A 315 -20.84 -14.42 -0.12
N ASN A 316 -21.38 -14.81 -1.26
CA ASN A 316 -22.03 -16.10 -1.46
C ASN A 316 -21.84 -16.61 -2.91
N VAL A 317 -22.13 -17.90 -3.11
CA VAL A 317 -21.95 -18.59 -4.40
C VAL A 317 -22.66 -17.90 -5.57
N LYS A 318 -23.88 -17.37 -5.35
CA LYS A 318 -24.65 -16.66 -6.39
C LYS A 318 -23.93 -15.39 -6.84
N ASN A 319 -23.43 -14.60 -5.90
CA ASN A 319 -22.69 -13.37 -6.19
C ASN A 319 -21.30 -13.68 -6.78
N PHE A 320 -20.65 -14.77 -6.36
CA PHE A 320 -19.41 -15.22 -7.00
C PHE A 320 -19.64 -15.62 -8.46
N ALA A 321 -20.67 -16.41 -8.76
CA ALA A 321 -21.02 -16.77 -10.13
C ALA A 321 -21.34 -15.53 -11.00
N ARG A 322 -22.06 -14.55 -10.44
CA ARG A 322 -22.35 -13.26 -11.10
C ARG A 322 -21.07 -12.50 -11.42
N TRP A 323 -20.16 -12.39 -10.44
CA TRP A 323 -18.88 -11.73 -10.65
C TRP A 323 -18.03 -12.48 -11.67
N LYS A 324 -17.94 -13.81 -11.57
CA LYS A 324 -17.13 -14.63 -12.50
C LYS A 324 -17.58 -14.45 -13.95
N ALA A 325 -18.89 -14.41 -14.17
CA ALA A 325 -19.49 -14.27 -15.51
C ALA A 325 -19.44 -12.84 -16.06
N ARG A 326 -19.62 -11.81 -15.21
CA ARG A 326 -19.90 -10.44 -15.66
C ARG A 326 -18.97 -9.37 -15.05
N GLY A 327 -18.16 -9.68 -14.03
CA GLY A 327 -17.38 -8.70 -13.27
C GLY A 327 -18.24 -7.71 -12.48
N THR A 328 -19.47 -8.09 -12.08
CA THR A 328 -20.40 -7.17 -11.42
C THR A 328 -20.95 -7.75 -10.12
N GLY A 329 -21.57 -6.88 -9.31
CA GLY A 329 -22.19 -7.25 -8.03
C GLY A 329 -21.24 -7.09 -6.85
N PRO A 330 -21.65 -7.54 -5.64
CA PRO A 330 -20.94 -7.24 -4.40
C PRO A 330 -19.48 -7.64 -4.36
N LEU A 331 -19.10 -8.73 -5.03
CA LEU A 331 -17.69 -9.18 -5.07
C LEU A 331 -16.80 -8.29 -5.94
N ALA A 332 -17.36 -7.40 -6.75
CA ALA A 332 -16.60 -6.35 -7.44
C ALA A 332 -16.32 -5.11 -6.56
N SER A 333 -16.82 -5.09 -5.33
CA SER A 333 -16.46 -4.10 -4.32
C SER A 333 -14.99 -4.28 -3.89
N ASN A 334 -14.29 -3.18 -3.74
CA ASN A 334 -12.94 -3.15 -3.16
C ASN A 334 -12.96 -3.08 -1.62
N VAL A 335 -14.12 -3.23 -0.99
CA VAL A 335 -14.41 -3.11 0.45
C VAL A 335 -14.26 -1.67 0.96
N GLY A 336 -13.10 -1.05 0.78
CA GLY A 336 -12.87 0.36 1.11
C GLY A 336 -13.47 1.29 0.05
N GLU A 337 -14.81 1.46 0.05
CA GLU A 337 -15.52 2.07 -1.08
C GLU A 337 -15.58 3.59 -1.06
N ALA A 338 -15.64 4.18 0.13
CA ALA A 338 -15.80 5.62 0.33
C ALA A 338 -14.76 6.14 1.31
N GLY A 339 -14.60 7.44 1.34
CA GLY A 339 -13.74 8.07 2.33
C GLY A 339 -13.85 9.59 2.35
N ALA A 340 -13.00 10.17 3.15
CA ALA A 340 -12.87 11.61 3.26
C ALA A 340 -11.42 12.00 3.52
N PHE A 341 -11.03 13.20 3.09
CA PHE A 341 -9.77 13.85 3.46
C PHE A 341 -10.07 15.19 4.12
N PHE A 342 -9.40 15.47 5.23
CA PHE A 342 -9.53 16.73 5.95
C PHE A 342 -8.31 16.97 6.84
N SER A 343 -8.15 18.19 7.32
CA SER A 343 -7.05 18.58 8.20
C SER A 343 -7.43 18.38 9.66
N SER A 344 -6.50 17.84 10.48
CA SER A 344 -6.67 17.67 11.92
C SER A 344 -6.74 19.01 12.67
N ARG A 345 -6.12 20.04 12.10
CA ARG A 345 -6.05 21.41 12.63
C ARG A 345 -5.94 22.42 11.50
N GLU A 346 -6.23 23.68 11.81
CA GLU A 346 -6.06 24.79 10.85
C GLU A 346 -4.59 25.04 10.50
N GLY A 347 -4.34 25.60 9.32
CA GLY A 347 -3.01 26.04 8.87
C GLY A 347 -2.12 24.94 8.29
N LEU A 348 -2.60 23.73 8.11
CA LEU A 348 -1.86 22.70 7.38
C LEU A 348 -1.88 22.97 5.87
N ALA A 349 -0.77 22.69 5.19
CA ALA A 349 -0.64 22.85 3.75
C ALA A 349 -1.47 21.83 2.95
N ALA A 350 -1.79 20.70 3.55
CA ALA A 350 -2.60 19.62 2.99
C ALA A 350 -3.37 18.89 4.09
N PRO A 351 -4.45 18.16 3.77
CA PRO A 351 -5.07 17.22 4.69
C PRO A 351 -4.06 16.21 5.22
N ASP A 352 -4.05 16.02 6.53
CA ASP A 352 -3.22 15.03 7.21
C ASP A 352 -4.03 13.81 7.68
N LEU A 353 -5.34 13.84 7.49
CA LEU A 353 -6.27 12.76 7.85
C LEU A 353 -7.06 12.27 6.63
N GLN A 354 -7.20 10.95 6.56
CA GLN A 354 -8.09 10.24 5.64
C GLN A 354 -9.05 9.37 6.47
N ILE A 355 -10.28 9.21 6.03
CA ILE A 355 -11.19 8.15 6.54
C ILE A 355 -11.37 7.11 5.43
N HIS A 356 -11.17 5.85 5.76
CA HIS A 356 -11.59 4.72 4.91
C HIS A 356 -12.91 4.17 5.41
N VAL A 357 -13.84 3.86 4.50
CA VAL A 357 -15.13 3.31 4.86
C VAL A 357 -15.35 1.97 4.17
N ALA A 358 -15.64 0.96 5.01
CA ALA A 358 -16.02 -0.37 4.55
C ALA A 358 -17.46 -0.68 5.01
N PRO A 359 -18.37 -1.07 4.10
CA PRO A 359 -19.73 -1.47 4.46
C PRO A 359 -19.76 -2.90 5.03
N SER A 360 -18.89 -3.18 5.96
CA SER A 360 -18.65 -4.47 6.63
C SER A 360 -17.86 -4.23 7.91
N GLY A 361 -17.89 -5.15 8.85
CA GLY A 361 -16.94 -5.15 9.96
C GLY A 361 -15.54 -5.54 9.46
N PHE A 362 -14.60 -4.61 9.54
CA PHE A 362 -13.22 -4.84 9.14
C PHE A 362 -12.27 -4.42 10.28
N TYR A 363 -11.79 -5.39 11.04
CA TYR A 363 -10.82 -5.26 12.11
C TYR A 363 -9.79 -6.38 12.04
N ASP A 364 -8.68 -6.26 12.73
CA ASP A 364 -7.57 -7.20 12.70
C ASP A 364 -7.19 -7.61 11.25
N ASN A 365 -7.04 -6.62 10.37
CA ASN A 365 -6.77 -6.83 8.93
C ASN A 365 -7.81 -7.68 8.18
N GLY A 366 -9.05 -7.74 8.67
CA GLY A 366 -10.10 -8.57 8.05
C GLY A 366 -9.90 -10.07 8.22
N MET A 367 -9.07 -10.49 9.19
CA MET A 367 -8.84 -11.90 9.48
C MET A 367 -9.96 -12.54 10.29
N HIS A 368 -10.82 -11.72 10.88
CA HIS A 368 -11.99 -12.18 11.62
C HIS A 368 -13.26 -11.68 10.93
N GLU A 369 -14.15 -12.60 10.59
CA GLU A 369 -15.49 -12.25 10.11
C GLU A 369 -16.35 -11.92 11.33
N PRO A 370 -16.91 -10.70 11.41
CA PRO A 370 -17.85 -10.38 12.48
C PRO A 370 -19.13 -11.21 12.29
N ASN A 371 -19.65 -11.75 13.38
CA ASN A 371 -20.93 -12.46 13.42
C ASN A 371 -22.15 -11.53 13.42
N ARG A 372 -21.95 -10.25 13.16
CA ARG A 372 -22.95 -9.18 13.20
C ARG A 372 -22.82 -8.31 11.95
N ARG A 373 -23.92 -7.65 11.59
CA ARG A 373 -23.89 -6.62 10.54
C ARG A 373 -23.20 -5.38 11.05
N MET A 374 -22.20 -4.89 10.30
CA MET A 374 -21.38 -3.78 10.76
C MET A 374 -21.00 -2.86 9.60
N VAL A 375 -20.63 -1.66 9.97
CA VAL A 375 -19.89 -0.71 9.12
C VAL A 375 -18.61 -0.33 9.84
N THR A 376 -17.53 -0.18 9.08
CA THR A 376 -16.24 0.32 9.56
C THR A 376 -15.98 1.69 8.95
N ALA A 377 -15.60 2.66 9.78
CA ALA A 377 -15.01 3.91 9.36
C ALA A 377 -13.66 4.05 10.08
N ALA A 378 -12.59 4.15 9.32
CA ALA A 378 -11.23 4.04 9.85
C ALA A 378 -10.44 5.32 9.56
N PRO A 379 -10.31 6.24 10.54
CA PRO A 379 -9.42 7.38 10.43
C PRO A 379 -7.97 6.87 10.30
N THR A 380 -7.23 7.57 9.45
CA THR A 380 -5.87 7.23 9.01
C THR A 380 -5.06 8.50 8.97
N LEU A 381 -3.89 8.51 9.61
CA LEU A 381 -2.92 9.59 9.40
C LEU A 381 -2.20 9.37 8.07
N VAL A 382 -2.18 10.40 7.23
CA VAL A 382 -1.47 10.38 5.93
C VAL A 382 -0.23 11.26 5.92
N ASN A 383 0.02 12.00 7.00
CA ASN A 383 1.25 12.74 7.23
C ASN A 383 1.68 12.54 8.70
N VAL A 384 2.67 11.67 8.92
CA VAL A 384 3.15 11.26 10.24
C VAL A 384 4.44 11.95 10.62
N GLN A 385 4.63 12.23 11.93
CA GLN A 385 5.87 12.77 12.49
C GLN A 385 6.75 11.68 13.11
N SER A 386 6.17 10.60 13.59
CA SER A 386 6.90 9.44 14.13
C SER A 386 7.80 8.81 13.06
N ARG A 387 9.00 8.39 13.47
CA ARG A 387 10.02 7.83 12.57
C ARG A 387 10.53 6.52 13.12
N GLY A 388 10.35 5.47 12.33
CA GLY A 388 10.84 4.14 12.62
C GLY A 388 12.08 3.76 11.83
N HIS A 389 12.40 2.47 11.81
CA HIS A 389 13.54 1.94 11.08
C HIS A 389 13.35 0.48 10.66
N ILE A 390 14.16 0.06 9.69
CA ILE A 390 14.37 -1.32 9.28
C ILE A 390 15.80 -1.71 9.65
N ARG A 391 16.00 -2.85 10.31
CA ARG A 391 17.31 -3.40 10.62
C ARG A 391 17.40 -4.88 10.30
N LEU A 392 18.60 -5.40 10.06
CA LEU A 392 18.80 -6.84 9.91
C LEU A 392 18.72 -7.55 11.26
N ARG A 393 18.18 -8.75 11.28
CA ARG A 393 18.29 -9.70 12.40
C ARG A 393 19.34 -10.78 12.15
N SER A 394 19.73 -10.95 10.88
CA SER A 394 20.65 -11.99 10.45
C SER A 394 21.28 -11.63 9.10
N ALA A 395 22.45 -12.14 8.83
CA ALA A 395 23.07 -12.10 7.50
C ALA A 395 22.42 -13.07 6.50
N ASP A 396 21.49 -13.92 6.92
CA ASP A 396 20.74 -14.80 6.03
C ASP A 396 19.53 -14.05 5.45
N PRO A 397 19.42 -13.88 4.10
CA PRO A 397 18.32 -13.18 3.43
C PRO A 397 16.94 -13.81 3.64
N GLY A 398 16.87 -15.04 4.12
CA GLY A 398 15.62 -15.71 4.46
C GLY A 398 14.97 -15.24 5.78
N TRP A 399 15.72 -14.51 6.63
CA TRP A 399 15.17 -13.96 7.86
C TRP A 399 14.45 -12.65 7.63
N HIS A 400 13.28 -12.50 8.27
CA HIS A 400 12.57 -11.22 8.28
C HIS A 400 13.40 -10.17 9.04
N PRO A 401 13.49 -8.94 8.50
CA PRO A 401 14.18 -7.87 9.21
C PRO A 401 13.41 -7.44 10.46
N GLU A 402 14.06 -6.71 11.32
CA GLU A 402 13.42 -5.94 12.37
C GLU A 402 12.71 -4.74 11.73
N ILE A 403 11.44 -4.56 12.08
CA ILE A 403 10.60 -3.48 11.58
C ILE A 403 10.10 -2.70 12.78
N GLU A 404 10.69 -1.55 13.05
CA GLU A 404 10.23 -0.62 14.07
C GLU A 404 9.41 0.47 13.40
N ALA A 405 8.12 0.47 13.64
CA ALA A 405 7.21 1.45 13.03
C ALA A 405 7.12 2.76 13.83
N ALA A 406 7.43 2.71 15.12
CA ALA A 406 7.36 3.84 16.06
C ALA A 406 5.98 4.53 16.13
N TYR A 407 4.90 3.75 16.01
CA TYR A 407 3.54 4.30 15.99
C TYR A 407 3.24 5.14 17.23
N PHE A 408 2.75 6.36 16.99
CA PHE A 408 2.35 7.32 18.04
C PHE A 408 3.46 7.68 19.06
N GLU A 409 4.73 7.54 18.69
CA GLU A 409 5.82 8.00 19.54
C GLU A 409 5.90 9.53 19.58
N ASP A 410 5.55 10.18 18.47
CA ASP A 410 5.35 11.62 18.44
C ASP A 410 3.89 11.96 18.86
N GLN A 411 3.75 12.87 19.84
CA GLN A 411 2.45 13.26 20.37
C GLN A 411 1.57 13.94 19.32
N VAL A 412 2.16 14.62 18.33
CA VAL A 412 1.42 15.27 17.24
C VAL A 412 0.61 14.24 16.43
N ASP A 413 1.14 13.02 16.25
CA ASP A 413 0.44 11.94 15.54
C ASP A 413 -0.77 11.44 16.34
N LEU A 414 -0.61 11.31 17.66
CA LEU A 414 -1.71 10.87 18.53
C LEU A 414 -2.81 11.92 18.61
N ASP A 415 -2.45 13.20 18.74
CA ASP A 415 -3.40 14.32 18.78
C ASP A 415 -4.19 14.45 17.47
N ALA A 416 -3.50 14.30 16.32
CA ALA A 416 -4.14 14.31 15.01
C ALA A 416 -5.06 13.09 14.84
N MET A 417 -4.64 11.89 15.28
CA MET A 417 -5.49 10.71 15.25
C MET A 417 -6.73 10.89 16.11
N LEU A 418 -6.60 11.44 17.32
CA LEU A 418 -7.73 11.72 18.19
C LEU A 418 -8.73 12.68 17.53
N ALA A 419 -8.25 13.75 16.88
CA ALA A 419 -9.11 14.66 16.11
C ALA A 419 -9.83 13.90 14.96
N GLY A 420 -9.13 13.01 14.28
CA GLY A 420 -9.69 12.14 13.24
C GLY A 420 -10.77 11.20 13.77
N MET A 421 -10.54 10.59 14.93
CA MET A 421 -11.53 9.70 15.56
C MET A 421 -12.79 10.44 16.01
N ARG A 422 -12.66 11.63 16.62
CA ARG A 422 -13.80 12.49 16.98
C ARG A 422 -14.62 12.87 15.76
N ARG A 423 -13.96 13.28 14.69
CA ARG A 423 -14.63 13.65 13.44
C ARG A 423 -15.32 12.45 12.79
N THR A 424 -14.68 11.30 12.82
CA THR A 424 -15.26 10.04 12.33
C THR A 424 -16.51 9.67 13.13
N TRP A 425 -16.45 9.80 14.46
CA TRP A 425 -17.58 9.56 15.36
C TRP A 425 -18.78 10.44 14.99
N GLU A 426 -18.55 11.75 14.88
CA GLU A 426 -19.56 12.73 14.49
C GLU A 426 -20.24 12.36 13.17
N ILE A 427 -19.44 12.07 12.12
CA ILE A 427 -19.95 11.73 10.79
C ILE A 427 -20.79 10.47 10.82
N VAL A 428 -20.32 9.42 11.50
CA VAL A 428 -20.96 8.09 11.48
C VAL A 428 -22.23 8.07 12.32
N THR A 429 -22.26 8.75 13.46
CA THR A 429 -23.40 8.70 14.38
C THR A 429 -24.51 9.69 14.02
N GLN A 430 -24.29 10.56 13.03
CA GLN A 430 -25.24 11.58 12.59
C GLN A 430 -25.66 11.39 11.12
N GLY A 431 -26.64 12.15 10.69
CA GLY A 431 -27.09 12.18 9.30
C GLY A 431 -27.62 10.85 8.76
N ALA A 432 -27.43 10.62 7.46
CA ALA A 432 -27.99 9.49 6.73
C ALA A 432 -27.44 8.13 7.20
N LEU A 433 -26.15 8.06 7.57
CA LEU A 433 -25.55 6.83 8.11
C LEU A 433 -26.00 6.59 9.55
N GLY A 434 -26.11 7.65 10.36
CA GLY A 434 -26.54 7.59 11.78
C GLY A 434 -27.90 6.87 11.96
N ALA A 435 -28.81 6.99 10.99
CA ALA A 435 -30.09 6.28 11.02
C ALA A 435 -29.95 4.73 10.94
N HIS A 436 -28.79 4.23 10.52
CA HIS A 436 -28.54 2.79 10.33
C HIS A 436 -27.57 2.22 11.35
N VAL A 437 -26.78 3.04 12.02
CA VAL A 437 -25.86 2.56 13.09
C VAL A 437 -26.59 2.41 14.40
N THR A 438 -26.11 1.49 15.22
CA THR A 438 -26.64 1.25 16.57
C THR A 438 -25.49 1.35 17.58
N THR A 439 -25.09 0.25 18.19
CA THR A 439 -24.04 0.25 19.20
C THR A 439 -22.64 0.27 18.57
N PRO A 440 -21.72 1.10 19.08
CA PRO A 440 -20.30 1.01 18.70
C PRO A 440 -19.70 -0.32 19.19
N TRP A 441 -18.63 -0.73 18.55
CA TRP A 441 -17.88 -1.92 18.92
C TRP A 441 -16.65 -1.52 19.74
N GLU A 442 -16.49 -2.13 20.91
CA GLU A 442 -15.36 -1.91 21.82
C GLU A 442 -15.15 -0.42 22.21
N LEU A 443 -16.22 0.36 22.17
CA LEU A 443 -16.27 1.75 22.61
C LEU A 443 -17.59 2.00 23.35
N PRO A 444 -17.63 2.91 24.36
CA PRO A 444 -18.88 3.34 24.96
C PRO A 444 -19.72 4.14 23.96
N GLU A 445 -21.02 4.31 24.25
CA GLU A 445 -21.95 5.09 23.40
C GLU A 445 -21.63 6.58 23.33
N ALA A 446 -20.86 7.10 24.28
CA ALA A 446 -20.35 8.47 24.31
C ALA A 446 -18.89 8.41 24.78
N PRO A 447 -17.93 8.12 23.92
CA PRO A 447 -16.54 7.93 24.31
C PRO A 447 -15.89 9.24 24.72
N SER A 448 -15.15 9.20 25.81
CA SER A 448 -14.21 10.27 26.19
C SER A 448 -12.97 10.23 25.29
N ASP A 449 -12.11 11.21 25.42
CA ASP A 449 -10.82 11.23 24.72
C ASP A 449 -9.92 10.08 25.17
N GLU A 450 -9.96 9.75 26.46
CA GLU A 450 -9.23 8.63 27.04
C GLU A 450 -9.70 7.30 26.42
N ASP A 451 -11.01 7.11 26.23
CA ASP A 451 -11.57 5.92 25.59
C ASP A 451 -11.11 5.81 24.13
N LEU A 452 -11.10 6.92 23.39
CA LEU A 452 -10.63 6.96 21.99
C LEU A 452 -9.13 6.67 21.90
N VAL A 453 -8.31 7.26 22.76
CA VAL A 453 -6.86 6.99 22.79
C VAL A 453 -6.58 5.53 23.14
N GLU A 454 -7.29 4.97 24.12
CA GLU A 454 -7.15 3.57 24.52
C GLU A 454 -7.58 2.64 23.37
N HIS A 455 -8.66 2.97 22.66
CA HIS A 455 -9.10 2.25 21.47
C HIS A 455 -8.03 2.29 20.35
N ALA A 456 -7.42 3.47 20.12
CA ALA A 456 -6.34 3.61 19.14
C ALA A 456 -5.13 2.74 19.49
N ARG A 457 -4.75 2.64 20.75
CA ARG A 457 -3.63 1.79 21.22
C ARG A 457 -3.94 0.31 21.15
N THR A 458 -5.18 -0.08 21.43
CA THR A 458 -5.61 -1.47 21.46
C THR A 458 -5.90 -2.04 20.06
N TRP A 459 -6.61 -1.30 19.22
CA TRP A 459 -7.10 -1.78 17.92
C TRP A 459 -6.39 -1.16 16.71
N GLY A 460 -5.73 -0.04 16.87
CA GLY A 460 -4.83 0.56 15.88
C GLY A 460 -3.38 0.05 16.03
N PRO A 461 -2.48 0.42 15.13
CA PRO A 461 -2.80 0.57 13.72
C PRO A 461 -3.03 -0.76 13.05
N VAL A 462 -3.97 -0.77 12.14
CA VAL A 462 -4.10 -1.81 11.13
C VAL A 462 -3.30 -1.30 9.94
N SER A 463 -2.26 -2.02 9.52
CA SER A 463 -1.51 -1.64 8.33
C SER A 463 -2.32 -2.04 7.10
N TYR A 464 -2.96 -1.07 6.44
CA TYR A 464 -3.40 -1.30 5.07
C TYR A 464 -2.17 -1.39 4.17
N THR A 465 -2.19 -2.29 3.17
CA THR A 465 -1.17 -2.38 2.14
C THR A 465 -1.21 -1.17 1.18
N HIS A 466 -1.27 0.04 1.72
CA HIS A 466 -1.14 1.24 0.93
C HIS A 466 0.34 1.53 0.74
N LEU A 467 0.73 1.56 -0.52
CA LEU A 467 2.00 2.12 -0.94
C LEU A 467 1.95 3.64 -0.75
N THR A 468 2.28 4.10 0.43
CA THR A 468 2.96 5.36 0.52
C THR A 468 4.40 5.07 0.18
N LEU A 469 4.91 5.77 -0.81
CA LEU A 469 6.34 5.74 -1.08
C LEU A 469 7.04 6.16 0.21
N PRO A 470 7.89 5.30 0.79
CA PRO A 470 8.70 5.74 1.90
C PRO A 470 9.57 6.88 1.36
N THR A 471 9.46 8.01 1.99
CA THR A 471 10.36 9.14 1.77
C THR A 471 11.71 8.82 2.40
N ASN A 472 12.36 7.76 1.97
CA ASN A 472 13.76 7.54 2.30
C ASN A 472 14.60 8.44 1.42
N ARG A 473 15.20 9.44 2.04
CA ARG A 473 15.96 10.53 1.45
C ARG A 473 17.28 10.11 0.82
N GLU A 474 17.73 8.87 1.03
CA GLU A 474 19.13 8.46 0.79
C GLU A 474 19.27 7.12 0.05
N VAL A 475 18.28 6.73 -0.78
CA VAL A 475 18.41 5.55 -1.66
C VAL A 475 18.24 5.97 -3.11
#